data_0004766a26689c4aac9aba2c4749192d
#
_entry.id   0004766a26689c4aac9aba2c4749192d
#
_cell.length_a   1.000
_cell.length_b   1.000
_cell.length_c   1.000
_cell.angle_alpha   90.00
_cell.angle_beta   90.00
_cell.angle_gamma   90.00
#
_symmetry.space_group_name_H-M   'P 1'
#
loop_
_entity.id
_entity.type
_entity.pdbx_description
1 polymer ?
#
loop_
_entity_poly.entity_id
_entity_poly.type
_entity_poly.pdbx_seq_one_letter_code
_entity_poly.pdbx_strand_id
1 'polypeptide(L)'
;MNRLLCLLLVSLLTLVVCTRTLSRPTSDEETLKNLEMESAKHPGYSESDITFQKSILGDHFIFIDPLGHIYDQTPAELEKMAVGIRTQNPDAKVKNEINNIKVRISGDTATVTYGGIYTTTGFKDPNANVLGAHFVAVDTWQKRSGKWKFLSGAAVSTEPIPAEAYKAPVPGSN
;
A
#
# COMPACT_ATOMS: atom_id res chain seq x y z
N MET A 1 10.22 61.15 27.16
CA MET A 1 10.57 59.73 27.35
C MET A 1 9.26 58.95 27.59
N ASN A 2 8.74 58.05 26.91
CA ASN A 2 9.09 57.26 25.74
C ASN A 2 7.80 56.70 25.14
N ARG A 3 6.96 57.53 24.47
CA ARG A 3 5.82 56.97 23.70
C ARG A 3 6.27 56.35 22.37
N LEU A 4 7.46 56.69 21.91
CA LEU A 4 8.05 56.14 20.67
C LEU A 4 8.61 54.70 20.86
N LEU A 5 9.04 54.37 22.09
CA LEU A 5 9.62 53.04 22.36
C LEU A 5 8.56 51.95 22.48
N CYS A 6 7.33 52.28 22.92
CA CYS A 6 6.23 51.33 23.00
C CYS A 6 5.66 50.98 21.62
N LEU A 7 5.67 51.88 20.64
CA LEU A 7 5.20 51.62 19.28
C LEU A 7 6.14 50.70 18.48
N LEU A 8 7.45 50.76 18.76
CA LEU A 8 8.45 49.88 18.13
C LEU A 8 8.42 48.44 18.68
N LEU A 9 8.04 48.27 19.95
CA LEU A 9 7.92 46.93 20.55
C LEU A 9 6.66 46.18 20.11
N VAL A 10 5.56 46.90 19.83
CA VAL A 10 4.32 46.29 19.34
C VAL A 10 4.43 45.86 17.88
N SER A 11 5.19 46.61 17.06
CA SER A 11 5.40 46.22 15.65
C SER A 11 6.37 45.06 15.47
N LEU A 12 7.26 44.77 16.47
CA LEU A 12 8.15 43.60 16.40
C LEU A 12 7.46 42.29 16.81
N LEU A 13 6.41 42.36 17.64
CA LEU A 13 5.66 41.17 18.06
C LEU A 13 4.68 40.64 16.98
N THR A 14 4.30 41.47 16.02
CA THR A 14 3.36 41.05 14.95
C THR A 14 4.07 40.37 13.79
N LEU A 15 5.39 40.39 13.68
CA LEU A 15 6.15 39.77 12.60
C LEU A 15 6.59 38.33 12.87
N VAL A 16 6.42 37.82 14.10
CA VAL A 16 6.86 36.45 14.48
C VAL A 16 5.73 35.40 14.33
N VAL A 17 4.50 35.81 14.00
CA VAL A 17 3.34 34.88 13.98
C VAL A 17 3.05 34.29 12.59
N CYS A 18 3.81 34.62 11.55
CA CYS A 18 3.42 34.31 10.18
C CYS A 18 4.35 33.34 9.40
N THR A 19 5.02 32.39 10.05
CA THR A 19 5.76 31.34 9.32
C THR A 19 5.55 29.95 9.88
N ARG A 20 4.39 29.67 10.48
CA ARG A 20 3.90 28.29 10.42
C ARG A 20 3.25 28.14 9.05
N THR A 21 3.99 27.60 8.09
CA THR A 21 3.40 26.92 6.95
C THR A 21 2.46 25.87 7.54
N LEU A 22 1.19 26.24 7.70
CA LEU A 22 0.13 25.28 7.95
C LEU A 22 0.17 24.36 6.74
N SER A 23 0.86 23.22 6.87
CA SER A 23 0.70 22.14 5.90
C SER A 23 -0.79 21.87 5.86
N ARG A 24 -1.40 22.19 4.72
CA ARG A 24 -2.81 21.92 4.48
C ARG A 24 -3.03 20.46 4.81
N PRO A 25 -3.99 20.09 5.69
CA PRO A 25 -4.21 18.69 5.99
C PRO A 25 -4.48 17.97 4.66
N THR A 26 -3.67 16.95 4.39
CA THR A 26 -3.81 16.13 3.20
C THR A 26 -5.24 15.59 3.17
N SER A 27 -5.94 15.72 2.05
CA SER A 27 -7.28 15.16 1.93
C SER A 27 -7.23 13.65 2.09
N ASP A 28 -8.31 13.04 2.56
CA ASP A 28 -8.38 11.56 2.67
C ASP A 28 -8.15 10.89 1.30
N GLU A 29 -8.61 11.50 0.22
CA GLU A 29 -8.37 11.02 -1.14
C GLU A 29 -6.87 11.01 -1.49
N GLU A 30 -6.17 12.10 -1.20
CA GLU A 30 -4.73 12.20 -1.43
C GLU A 30 -3.95 11.25 -0.52
N THR A 31 -4.39 11.09 0.72
CA THR A 31 -3.80 10.13 1.66
C THR A 31 -3.91 8.70 1.11
N LEU A 32 -5.08 8.29 0.62
CA LEU A 32 -5.30 6.96 0.07
C LEU A 32 -4.50 6.74 -1.22
N LYS A 33 -4.45 7.72 -2.12
CA LYS A 33 -3.60 7.64 -3.33
C LYS A 33 -2.12 7.46 -2.96
N ASN A 34 -1.64 8.16 -1.95
CA ASN A 34 -0.27 8.04 -1.48
C ASN A 34 -0.01 6.68 -0.82
N LEU A 35 -0.96 6.14 -0.06
CA LEU A 35 -0.86 4.80 0.53
C LEU A 35 -0.75 3.72 -0.56
N GLU A 36 -1.55 3.79 -1.63
CA GLU A 36 -1.45 2.86 -2.75
C GLU A 36 -0.11 2.98 -3.49
N MET A 37 0.32 4.20 -3.79
CA MET A 37 1.61 4.42 -4.44
C MET A 37 2.78 3.93 -3.58
N GLU A 38 2.71 4.10 -2.27
CA GLU A 38 3.73 3.61 -1.36
C GLU A 38 3.67 2.09 -1.23
N SER A 39 2.45 1.50 -1.14
CA SER A 39 2.25 0.05 -1.16
C SER A 39 2.86 -0.62 -2.40
N ALA A 40 2.74 0.02 -3.56
CA ALA A 40 3.35 -0.47 -4.80
C ALA A 40 4.89 -0.49 -4.76
N LYS A 41 5.54 0.30 -3.89
CA LYS A 41 6.99 0.27 -3.68
C LYS A 41 7.44 -0.84 -2.72
N HIS A 42 6.50 -1.42 -1.98
CA HIS A 42 6.72 -2.47 -1.00
C HIS A 42 5.94 -3.75 -1.32
N PRO A 43 6.02 -4.27 -2.57
CA PRO A 43 5.21 -5.41 -3.01
C PRO A 43 5.80 -6.77 -2.62
N GLY A 44 7.00 -6.77 -2.08
CA GLY A 44 7.80 -7.98 -1.90
C GLY A 44 7.74 -8.56 -0.49
N TYR A 45 8.77 -9.34 -0.19
CA TYR A 45 8.87 -10.12 1.03
C TYR A 45 10.07 -9.72 1.91
N SER A 46 10.73 -8.58 1.62
CA SER A 46 11.81 -8.06 2.47
C SER A 46 11.29 -7.61 3.84
N GLU A 47 12.17 -7.41 4.81
CA GLU A 47 11.76 -6.91 6.13
C GLU A 47 11.12 -5.51 6.04
N SER A 48 11.64 -4.65 5.17
CA SER A 48 11.08 -3.32 4.94
C SER A 48 9.69 -3.39 4.32
N ASP A 49 9.48 -4.30 3.33
CA ASP A 49 8.18 -4.49 2.71
C ASP A 49 7.14 -4.96 3.73
N ILE A 50 7.48 -5.99 4.50
CA ILE A 50 6.58 -6.54 5.53
C ILE A 50 6.30 -5.53 6.64
N THR A 51 7.30 -4.76 7.06
CA THR A 51 7.10 -3.70 8.05
C THR A 51 6.11 -2.65 7.55
N PHE A 52 6.25 -2.21 6.31
CA PHE A 52 5.31 -1.29 5.69
C PHE A 52 3.91 -1.89 5.59
N GLN A 53 3.79 -3.09 5.01
CA GLN A 53 2.50 -3.78 4.84
C GLN A 53 1.78 -3.93 6.19
N LYS A 54 2.45 -4.40 7.25
CA LYS A 54 1.86 -4.50 8.60
C LYS A 54 1.38 -3.15 9.13
N SER A 55 2.02 -2.05 8.76
CA SER A 55 1.63 -0.71 9.22
C SER A 55 0.29 -0.23 8.65
N ILE A 56 -0.09 -0.71 7.47
CA ILE A 56 -1.30 -0.30 6.76
C ILE A 56 -2.44 -1.33 6.84
N LEU A 57 -2.16 -2.59 7.13
CA LEU A 57 -3.17 -3.65 7.23
C LEU A 57 -4.08 -3.48 8.44
N GLY A 58 -5.32 -3.93 8.30
CA GLY A 58 -6.24 -4.16 9.42
C GLY A 58 -5.81 -5.37 10.25
N ASP A 59 -6.52 -5.63 11.36
CA ASP A 59 -6.25 -6.78 12.24
C ASP A 59 -6.47 -8.11 11.51
N HIS A 60 -7.42 -8.12 10.60
CA HIS A 60 -7.70 -9.14 9.59
C HIS A 60 -7.87 -8.46 8.23
N PHE A 61 -7.39 -9.09 7.18
CA PHE A 61 -7.59 -8.62 5.82
C PHE A 61 -7.81 -9.80 4.87
N ILE A 62 -8.53 -9.54 3.77
CA ILE A 62 -8.75 -10.53 2.71
C ILE A 62 -8.08 -10.02 1.44
N PHE A 63 -7.32 -10.86 0.79
CA PHE A 63 -6.76 -10.57 -0.53
C PHE A 63 -7.07 -11.71 -1.50
N ILE A 64 -7.47 -11.35 -2.71
CA ILE A 64 -7.70 -12.29 -3.81
C ILE A 64 -6.67 -11.97 -4.89
N ASP A 65 -5.82 -12.94 -5.18
CA ASP A 65 -4.80 -12.80 -6.22
C ASP A 65 -5.40 -12.97 -7.63
N PRO A 66 -4.66 -12.63 -8.71
CA PRO A 66 -5.14 -12.80 -10.08
C PRO A 66 -5.47 -14.25 -10.47
N LEU A 67 -5.01 -15.24 -9.71
CA LEU A 67 -5.30 -16.66 -9.92
C LEU A 67 -6.58 -17.12 -9.21
N GLY A 68 -7.20 -16.22 -8.41
CA GLY A 68 -8.41 -16.52 -7.63
C GLY A 68 -8.13 -17.19 -6.28
N HIS A 69 -6.88 -17.24 -5.83
CA HIS A 69 -6.57 -17.71 -4.48
C HIS A 69 -7.02 -16.67 -3.47
N ILE A 70 -7.67 -17.12 -2.41
CA ILE A 70 -8.18 -16.28 -1.34
C ILE A 70 -7.25 -16.40 -0.13
N TYR A 71 -6.72 -15.28 0.29
CA TYR A 71 -5.92 -15.15 1.50
C TYR A 71 -6.76 -14.41 2.54
N ASP A 72 -7.19 -15.11 3.59
CA ASP A 72 -7.84 -14.51 4.77
C ASP A 72 -6.84 -14.60 5.92
N GLN A 73 -6.20 -13.48 6.24
CA GLN A 73 -4.98 -13.47 7.04
C GLN A 73 -4.95 -12.32 8.05
N THR A 74 -4.16 -12.54 9.09
CA THR A 74 -3.66 -11.49 9.99
C THR A 74 -2.30 -10.97 9.53
N PRO A 75 -1.85 -9.77 9.98
CA PRO A 75 -0.50 -9.29 9.72
C PRO A 75 0.62 -10.23 10.20
N ALA A 76 0.37 -11.04 11.23
CA ALA A 76 1.34 -12.02 11.73
C ALA A 76 1.47 -13.24 10.81
N GLU A 77 0.37 -13.70 10.24
CA GLU A 77 0.37 -14.79 9.24
C GLU A 77 1.03 -14.35 7.94
N LEU A 78 0.77 -13.12 7.49
CA LEU A 78 1.50 -12.53 6.36
C LEU A 78 3.01 -12.52 6.59
N GLU A 79 3.46 -12.08 7.77
CA GLU A 79 4.89 -12.07 8.11
C GLU A 79 5.49 -13.48 8.08
N LYS A 80 4.80 -14.45 8.67
CA LYS A 80 5.23 -15.86 8.66
C LYS A 80 5.34 -16.40 7.23
N MET A 81 4.36 -16.12 6.39
CA MET A 81 4.36 -16.50 4.98
C MET A 81 5.55 -15.86 4.25
N ALA A 82 5.75 -14.56 4.42
CA ALA A 82 6.84 -13.81 3.77
C ALA A 82 8.22 -14.32 4.17
N VAL A 83 8.42 -14.67 5.45
CA VAL A 83 9.66 -15.30 5.93
C VAL A 83 9.88 -16.65 5.22
N GLY A 84 8.84 -17.46 5.10
CA GLY A 84 8.90 -18.75 4.38
C GLY A 84 9.30 -18.57 2.92
N ILE A 85 8.65 -17.66 2.21
CA ILE A 85 8.96 -17.36 0.80
C ILE A 85 10.39 -16.89 0.65
N ARG A 86 10.85 -15.93 1.46
CA ARG A 86 12.21 -15.39 1.42
C ARG A 86 13.27 -16.45 1.71
N THR A 87 12.99 -17.35 2.66
CA THR A 87 13.91 -18.45 3.01
C THR A 87 14.04 -19.46 1.85
N GLN A 88 12.94 -19.78 1.18
CA GLN A 88 12.92 -20.71 0.06
C GLN A 88 13.47 -20.08 -1.22
N ASN A 89 13.24 -18.77 -1.41
CA ASN A 89 13.56 -18.03 -2.62
C ASN A 89 14.35 -16.75 -2.28
N PRO A 90 15.62 -16.84 -1.87
CA PRO A 90 16.40 -15.69 -1.42
C PRO A 90 16.63 -14.63 -2.50
N ASP A 91 16.56 -15.02 -3.77
CA ASP A 91 16.74 -14.14 -4.93
C ASP A 91 15.40 -13.58 -5.48
N ALA A 92 14.27 -13.94 -4.86
CA ALA A 92 12.96 -13.51 -5.30
C ALA A 92 12.81 -11.99 -5.21
N LYS A 93 12.35 -11.40 -6.31
CA LYS A 93 12.04 -9.97 -6.42
C LYS A 93 10.63 -9.81 -6.96
N VAL A 94 9.92 -8.86 -6.37
CA VAL A 94 8.59 -8.44 -6.81
C VAL A 94 8.65 -6.95 -7.13
N LYS A 95 8.01 -6.56 -8.21
CA LYS A 95 7.89 -5.15 -8.62
C LYS A 95 6.46 -4.90 -9.07
N ASN A 96 5.87 -3.84 -8.53
CA ASN A 96 4.58 -3.31 -8.97
C ASN A 96 4.77 -1.89 -9.50
N GLU A 97 4.14 -1.61 -10.62
CA GLU A 97 3.98 -0.25 -11.15
C GLU A 97 2.47 -0.01 -11.26
N ILE A 98 1.94 1.00 -10.58
CA ILE A 98 0.51 1.29 -10.57
C ILE A 98 0.20 2.63 -11.23
N ASN A 99 -0.99 2.73 -11.81
CA ASN A 99 -1.48 3.92 -12.48
C ASN A 99 -3.01 4.02 -12.38
N ASN A 100 -3.57 5.14 -12.85
CA ASN A 100 -5.01 5.37 -12.93
C ASN A 100 -5.76 5.20 -11.60
N ILE A 101 -5.14 5.61 -10.49
CA ILE A 101 -5.72 5.46 -9.16
C ILE A 101 -6.97 6.33 -9.03
N LYS A 102 -8.10 5.70 -8.71
CA LYS A 102 -9.38 6.35 -8.45
C LYS A 102 -9.84 6.00 -7.05
N VAL A 103 -10.23 7.00 -6.28
CA VAL A 103 -10.69 6.85 -4.90
C VAL A 103 -12.15 7.25 -4.79
N ARG A 104 -12.95 6.45 -4.08
CA ARG A 104 -14.32 6.77 -3.68
C ARG A 104 -14.44 6.60 -2.18
N ILE A 105 -14.82 7.65 -1.48
CA ILE A 105 -14.95 7.68 -0.01
C ILE A 105 -16.42 7.77 0.35
N SER A 106 -16.83 6.96 1.32
CA SER A 106 -18.15 6.99 1.93
C SER A 106 -18.02 6.84 3.45
N GLY A 107 -18.10 7.97 4.17
CA GLY A 107 -17.83 8.00 5.62
C GLY A 107 -16.41 7.54 5.94
N ASP A 108 -16.32 6.53 6.79
CA ASP A 108 -15.04 5.93 7.21
C ASP A 108 -14.59 4.75 6.33
N THR A 109 -15.22 4.56 5.17
CA THR A 109 -14.86 3.51 4.22
C THR A 109 -14.48 4.12 2.88
N ALA A 110 -13.51 3.54 2.21
CA ALA A 110 -13.12 3.92 0.87
C ALA A 110 -12.90 2.70 -0.02
N THR A 111 -13.20 2.87 -1.29
CA THR A 111 -12.82 1.95 -2.37
C THR A 111 -11.80 2.65 -3.25
N VAL A 112 -10.67 1.98 -3.48
CA VAL A 112 -9.62 2.43 -4.40
C VAL A 112 -9.52 1.47 -5.55
N THR A 113 -9.52 1.98 -6.79
CA THR A 113 -9.32 1.18 -7.99
C THR A 113 -8.11 1.70 -8.74
N TYR A 114 -7.31 0.80 -9.28
CA TYR A 114 -6.13 1.16 -10.07
C TYR A 114 -5.77 0.05 -11.06
N GLY A 115 -4.99 0.39 -12.07
CA GLY A 115 -4.33 -0.56 -12.94
C GLY A 115 -2.85 -0.63 -12.65
N GLY A 116 -2.19 -1.68 -13.13
CA GLY A 116 -0.75 -1.78 -12.94
C GLY A 116 -0.09 -2.89 -13.75
N ILE A 117 1.22 -2.99 -13.57
CA ILE A 117 2.06 -4.04 -14.13
C ILE A 117 2.77 -4.73 -12.97
N TYR A 118 2.66 -6.04 -12.93
CA TYR A 118 3.23 -6.92 -11.93
C TYR A 118 4.38 -7.72 -12.53
N THR A 119 5.51 -7.77 -11.84
CA THR A 119 6.68 -8.54 -12.28
C THR A 119 7.27 -9.30 -11.09
N THR A 120 7.50 -10.59 -11.26
CA THR A 120 8.24 -11.41 -10.30
C THR A 120 9.39 -12.10 -10.98
N THR A 121 10.53 -12.19 -10.30
CA THR A 121 11.74 -12.86 -10.78
C THR A 121 12.48 -13.54 -9.64
N GLY A 122 13.36 -14.49 -9.94
CA GLY A 122 14.24 -15.11 -8.93
C GLY A 122 13.56 -16.19 -8.07
N PHE A 123 12.32 -16.56 -8.39
CA PHE A 123 11.69 -17.72 -7.77
C PHE A 123 12.25 -19.03 -8.34
N LYS A 124 12.46 -20.04 -7.47
CA LYS A 124 12.91 -21.38 -7.87
C LYS A 124 11.90 -22.10 -8.74
N ASP A 125 10.60 -21.90 -8.45
CA ASP A 125 9.55 -22.35 -9.37
C ASP A 125 9.50 -21.38 -10.56
N PRO A 126 9.79 -21.85 -11.79
CA PRO A 126 9.75 -21.00 -12.98
C PRO A 126 8.36 -20.40 -13.26
N ASN A 127 7.28 -21.09 -12.83
CA ASN A 127 5.90 -20.60 -13.03
C ASN A 127 5.56 -19.42 -12.10
N ALA A 128 6.33 -19.22 -11.03
CA ALA A 128 6.19 -18.06 -10.16
C ALA A 128 6.93 -16.81 -10.69
N ASN A 129 7.69 -16.94 -11.79
CA ASN A 129 8.36 -15.81 -12.43
C ASN A 129 7.47 -15.24 -13.53
N VAL A 130 6.90 -14.07 -13.28
CA VAL A 130 5.98 -13.37 -14.18
C VAL A 130 6.65 -12.12 -14.71
N LEU A 131 6.66 -11.93 -16.02
CA LEU A 131 7.30 -10.80 -16.68
C LEU A 131 6.24 -9.83 -17.21
N GLY A 132 5.92 -8.81 -16.40
CA GLY A 132 5.14 -7.68 -16.86
C GLY A 132 3.64 -7.95 -17.07
N ALA A 133 3.01 -8.77 -16.23
CA ALA A 133 1.57 -9.02 -16.34
C ALA A 133 0.75 -7.78 -15.94
N HIS A 134 -0.19 -7.39 -16.80
CA HIS A 134 -1.12 -6.31 -16.53
C HIS A 134 -2.26 -6.78 -15.62
N PHE A 135 -2.65 -5.92 -14.70
CA PHE A 135 -3.76 -6.19 -13.78
C PHE A 135 -4.62 -4.95 -13.51
N VAL A 136 -5.81 -5.18 -13.02
CA VAL A 136 -6.68 -4.17 -12.39
C VAL A 136 -6.98 -4.64 -10.98
N ALA A 137 -6.91 -3.72 -10.02
CA ALA A 137 -7.19 -4.00 -8.62
C ALA A 137 -8.31 -3.13 -8.07
N VAL A 138 -8.98 -3.66 -7.06
CA VAL A 138 -9.98 -2.99 -6.25
C VAL A 138 -9.66 -3.24 -4.79
N ASP A 139 -9.36 -2.19 -4.06
CA ASP A 139 -9.00 -2.25 -2.65
C ASP A 139 -10.05 -1.54 -1.78
N THR A 140 -10.32 -2.10 -0.62
CA THR A 140 -11.21 -1.53 0.38
C THR A 140 -10.42 -1.11 1.62
N TRP A 141 -10.64 0.13 2.01
CA TRP A 141 -10.00 0.75 3.16
C TRP A 141 -11.02 1.19 4.19
N GLN A 142 -10.66 1.14 5.47
CA GLN A 142 -11.46 1.67 6.56
C GLN A 142 -10.63 2.61 7.43
N LYS A 143 -11.22 3.76 7.78
CA LYS A 143 -10.61 4.71 8.70
C LYS A 143 -10.88 4.28 10.14
N ARG A 144 -9.83 3.96 10.90
CA ARG A 144 -9.88 3.58 12.31
C ARG A 144 -8.97 4.48 13.12
N SER A 145 -9.50 5.15 14.12
CA SER A 145 -8.75 6.09 14.96
C SER A 145 -7.97 7.13 14.14
N GLY A 146 -8.60 7.66 13.07
CA GLY A 146 -8.02 8.66 12.20
C GLY A 146 -7.00 8.15 11.17
N LYS A 147 -6.75 6.84 11.09
CA LYS A 147 -5.82 6.20 10.15
C LYS A 147 -6.57 5.27 9.20
N TRP A 148 -6.22 5.32 7.93
CA TRP A 148 -6.72 4.38 6.94
C TRP A 148 -6.01 3.03 7.09
N LYS A 149 -6.80 1.95 7.11
CA LYS A 149 -6.38 0.56 7.20
C LYS A 149 -6.95 -0.24 6.04
N PHE A 150 -6.12 -1.02 5.37
CA PHE A 150 -6.52 -1.94 4.33
C PHE A 150 -7.32 -3.10 4.93
N LEU A 151 -8.49 -3.38 4.36
CA LEU A 151 -9.38 -4.48 4.80
C LEU A 151 -9.43 -5.62 3.80
N SER A 152 -9.52 -5.29 2.52
CA SER A 152 -9.59 -6.31 1.48
C SER A 152 -9.16 -5.74 0.14
N GLY A 153 -8.65 -6.61 -0.73
CA GLY A 153 -8.33 -6.28 -2.10
C GLY A 153 -8.50 -7.46 -3.02
N ALA A 154 -8.73 -7.17 -4.28
CA ALA A 154 -8.75 -8.16 -5.33
C ALA A 154 -8.00 -7.62 -6.54
N ALA A 155 -7.07 -8.41 -7.06
CA ALA A 155 -6.39 -8.13 -8.32
C ALA A 155 -6.89 -9.10 -9.40
N VAL A 156 -7.17 -8.58 -10.57
CA VAL A 156 -7.60 -9.36 -11.74
C VAL A 156 -6.60 -9.15 -12.86
N SER A 157 -6.02 -10.24 -13.37
CA SER A 157 -5.20 -10.15 -14.57
C SER A 157 -6.05 -9.74 -15.77
N THR A 158 -5.54 -8.81 -16.59
CA THR A 158 -6.19 -8.41 -17.84
C THR A 158 -5.71 -9.24 -19.04
N GLU A 159 -4.78 -10.17 -18.80
CA GLU A 159 -4.22 -11.08 -19.81
C GLU A 159 -4.61 -12.52 -19.48
N PRO A 160 -4.65 -13.40 -20.48
CA PRO A 160 -4.88 -14.82 -20.24
C PRO A 160 -3.81 -15.38 -19.30
N ILE A 161 -4.24 -15.99 -18.20
CA ILE A 161 -3.34 -16.66 -17.27
C ILE A 161 -3.11 -18.08 -17.80
N PRO A 162 -1.85 -18.52 -17.98
CA PRO A 162 -1.57 -19.89 -18.40
C PRO A 162 -2.17 -20.91 -17.45
N ALA A 163 -2.77 -21.99 -17.99
CA ALA A 163 -3.44 -23.01 -17.19
C ALA A 163 -2.52 -23.66 -16.13
N GLU A 164 -1.22 -23.69 -16.40
CA GLU A 164 -0.19 -24.19 -15.50
C GLU A 164 -0.06 -23.34 -14.24
N ALA A 165 -0.28 -22.04 -14.34
CA ALA A 165 -0.21 -21.13 -13.19
C ALA A 165 -1.29 -21.41 -12.14
N TYR A 166 -2.47 -21.91 -12.56
CA TYR A 166 -3.53 -22.31 -11.63
C TYR A 166 -3.19 -23.57 -10.81
N LYS A 167 -2.19 -24.32 -11.24
CA LYS A 167 -1.73 -25.56 -10.57
C LYS A 167 -0.56 -25.31 -9.63
N ALA A 168 0.04 -24.12 -9.69
CA ALA A 168 1.14 -23.79 -8.81
C ALA A 168 0.67 -23.80 -7.34
N PRO A 169 1.42 -24.41 -6.41
CA PRO A 169 1.07 -24.34 -4.99
C PRO A 169 1.10 -22.89 -4.54
N VAL A 170 0.04 -22.50 -3.84
CA VAL A 170 -0.03 -21.16 -3.22
C VAL A 170 1.15 -21.02 -2.25
N PRO A 171 2.00 -20.01 -2.41
CA PRO A 171 3.06 -19.79 -1.46
C PRO A 171 2.49 -19.67 -0.03
N GLY A 172 2.85 -20.61 0.87
CA GLY A 172 2.40 -20.61 2.27
C GLY A 172 1.12 -21.41 2.57
N SER A 173 0.60 -22.20 1.64
CA SER A 173 -0.59 -23.05 1.83
C SER A 173 -0.29 -24.47 2.36
N ASN A 174 0.73 -24.63 3.21
CA ASN A 174 1.00 -25.88 3.92
C ASN A 174 0.63 -25.78 5.39
#